data_70312a9bf55dab08410a67cdf31fcff9
#
_entry.id   70312a9bf55dab08410a67cdf31fcff9
#
_cell.length_a   1.000
_cell.length_b   1.000
_cell.length_c   1.000
_cell.angle_alpha   90.00
_cell.angle_beta   90.00
_cell.angle_gamma   90.00
#
_symmetry.space_group_name_H-M   'P 1'
#
loop_
_entity.id
_entity.type
_entity.pdbx_description
1 polymer ?
#
loop_
_entity_poly.entity_id
_entity_poly.type
_entity_poly.pdbx_seq_one_letter_code
_entity_poly.pdbx_strand_id
1 'polypeptide(L)'
;MKSDKKKGIVEELLDYHCPRYSELPNIPLYKDQVIVYIEEILSTLNINKDEMLLTPTMLNNYVKHKLLQPPVNKKYDRNHLSYLIVLCVFKQVFSISEISELIKIQIGTYDVEEAYDYFCIELEKTIKFVFASNGGSEQSSAQKVTRESELVRSAVLSVVNKVYIQYYLKERKNS
;
A
#
# COMPACT_ATOMS: atom_id res chain seq x y z
N MET A 1 -20.19 -5.13 30.80
CA MET A 1 -19.33 -4.13 30.11
C MET A 1 -18.09 -4.87 29.60
N LYS A 2 -18.05 -5.17 28.30
CA LYS A 2 -16.81 -5.68 27.67
C LYS A 2 -15.88 -4.49 27.55
N SER A 3 -14.76 -4.52 28.26
CA SER A 3 -13.64 -3.61 28.09
C SER A 3 -13.12 -3.81 26.66
N ASP A 4 -13.39 -2.87 25.77
CA ASP A 4 -12.69 -2.79 24.48
C ASP A 4 -11.21 -2.50 24.78
N LYS A 5 -10.42 -3.57 24.95
CA LYS A 5 -8.97 -3.44 24.91
C LYS A 5 -8.63 -2.94 23.51
N LYS A 6 -8.13 -1.69 23.39
CA LYS A 6 -7.54 -1.20 22.15
C LYS A 6 -6.53 -2.25 21.69
N LYS A 7 -6.72 -2.80 20.49
CA LYS A 7 -5.75 -3.69 19.86
C LYS A 7 -4.39 -2.97 19.82
N GLY A 8 -3.32 -3.68 20.11
CA GLY A 8 -1.98 -3.14 19.94
C GLY A 8 -1.65 -2.95 18.45
N ILE A 9 -0.71 -2.05 18.14
CA ILE A 9 -0.30 -1.75 16.75
C ILE A 9 0.09 -3.03 15.99
N VAL A 10 0.77 -3.98 16.64
CA VAL A 10 1.14 -5.27 16.03
C VAL A 10 -0.09 -6.11 15.67
N GLU A 11 -1.09 -6.16 16.55
CA GLU A 11 -2.35 -6.87 16.27
C GLU A 11 -3.09 -6.25 15.10
N GLU A 12 -3.13 -4.91 15.03
CA GLU A 12 -3.71 -4.18 13.89
C GLU A 12 -2.97 -4.47 12.58
N LEU A 13 -1.63 -4.55 12.63
CA LEU A 13 -0.81 -4.89 11.46
C LEU A 13 -1.01 -6.35 11.01
N LEU A 14 -1.07 -7.29 11.95
CA LEU A 14 -1.29 -8.71 11.62
C LEU A 14 -2.70 -8.98 11.06
N ASP A 15 -3.68 -8.18 11.44
CA ASP A 15 -5.05 -8.23 10.94
C ASP A 15 -5.28 -7.32 9.71
N TYR A 16 -4.23 -6.62 9.25
CA TYR A 16 -4.35 -5.68 8.14
C TYR A 16 -4.82 -6.39 6.87
N HIS A 17 -5.86 -5.82 6.27
CA HIS A 17 -6.38 -6.21 4.96
C HIS A 17 -6.22 -5.07 3.97
N CYS A 18 -5.46 -5.33 2.90
CA CYS A 18 -5.37 -4.43 1.76
C CYS A 18 -6.55 -4.74 0.81
N PRO A 19 -7.49 -3.82 0.59
CA PRO A 19 -8.66 -4.13 -0.23
C PRO A 19 -8.25 -4.56 -1.63
N ARG A 20 -8.80 -5.68 -2.11
CA ARG A 20 -8.57 -6.20 -3.46
C ARG A 20 -9.21 -5.28 -4.50
N TYR A 21 -8.81 -5.42 -5.74
CA TYR A 21 -9.34 -4.58 -6.81
C TYR A 21 -10.87 -4.60 -6.87
N SER A 22 -11.50 -5.76 -6.74
CA SER A 22 -12.96 -5.90 -6.70
C SER A 22 -13.64 -5.25 -5.50
N GLU A 23 -12.92 -5.08 -4.38
CA GLU A 23 -13.39 -4.44 -3.15
C GLU A 23 -13.26 -2.91 -3.18
N LEU A 24 -12.46 -2.36 -4.11
CA LEU A 24 -12.35 -0.92 -4.29
C LEU A 24 -13.69 -0.33 -4.75
N PRO A 25 -13.99 0.94 -4.39
CA PRO A 25 -15.21 1.62 -4.81
C PRO A 25 -15.48 1.48 -6.31
N ASN A 26 -16.64 1.00 -6.69
CA ASN A 26 -17.07 0.88 -8.07
C ASN A 26 -17.67 2.19 -8.63
N ILE A 27 -17.91 3.16 -7.76
CA ILE A 27 -18.38 4.51 -8.12
C ILE A 27 -17.16 5.44 -8.09
N PRO A 28 -16.91 6.21 -9.17
CA PRO A 28 -15.81 7.17 -9.19
C PRO A 28 -15.94 8.24 -8.10
N LEU A 29 -14.84 8.53 -7.40
CA LEU A 29 -14.77 9.43 -6.26
C LEU A 29 -14.21 10.80 -6.65
N TYR A 30 -14.67 11.85 -5.97
CA TYR A 30 -14.02 13.16 -6.03
C TYR A 30 -12.69 13.17 -5.26
N LYS A 31 -11.82 14.11 -5.59
CA LYS A 31 -10.48 14.23 -5.02
C LYS A 31 -10.45 14.12 -3.49
N ASP A 32 -11.31 14.86 -2.80
CA ASP A 32 -11.32 14.87 -1.33
C ASP A 32 -11.75 13.51 -0.77
N GLN A 33 -12.69 12.83 -1.44
CA GLN A 33 -13.10 11.47 -1.06
C GLN A 33 -11.97 10.45 -1.29
N VAL A 34 -11.21 10.60 -2.38
CA VAL A 34 -10.03 9.76 -2.65
C VAL A 34 -9.00 9.89 -1.53
N ILE A 35 -8.70 11.11 -1.11
CA ILE A 35 -7.72 11.36 -0.04
C ILE A 35 -8.17 10.69 1.27
N VAL A 36 -9.41 10.92 1.68
CA VAL A 36 -9.97 10.29 2.89
C VAL A 36 -9.91 8.78 2.80
N TYR A 37 -10.32 8.20 1.67
CA TYR A 37 -10.31 6.76 1.45
C TYR A 37 -8.91 6.15 1.55
N ILE A 38 -7.92 6.76 0.88
CA ILE A 38 -6.51 6.29 0.91
C ILE A 38 -5.93 6.39 2.32
N GLU A 39 -6.14 7.52 3.01
CA GLU A 39 -5.68 7.69 4.40
C GLU A 39 -6.28 6.64 5.34
N GLU A 40 -7.56 6.32 5.17
CA GLU A 40 -8.26 5.33 6.00
C GLU A 40 -7.69 3.93 5.80
N ILE A 41 -7.61 3.46 4.55
CA ILE A 41 -7.15 2.09 4.27
C ILE A 41 -5.67 1.86 4.54
N LEU A 42 -4.83 2.91 4.49
CA LEU A 42 -3.41 2.82 4.78
C LEU A 42 -3.03 3.29 6.19
N SER A 43 -4.00 3.65 7.01
CA SER A 43 -3.77 4.21 8.37
C SER A 43 -2.92 3.31 9.26
N THR A 44 -3.10 1.99 9.16
CA THR A 44 -2.35 0.99 9.94
C THR A 44 -0.87 0.95 9.55
N LEU A 45 -0.54 1.23 8.29
CA LEU A 45 0.82 1.27 7.77
C LEU A 45 1.52 2.62 8.05
N ASN A 46 0.77 3.66 8.40
CA ASN A 46 1.30 4.96 8.75
C ASN A 46 1.63 5.05 10.24
N ILE A 47 2.80 4.53 10.62
CA ILE A 47 3.24 4.51 12.02
C ILE A 47 3.45 5.94 12.56
N ASN A 48 3.99 6.83 11.74
CA ASN A 48 4.18 8.25 12.06
C ASN A 48 2.97 9.04 11.56
N LYS A 49 1.91 9.06 12.36
CA LYS A 49 0.62 9.69 12.02
C LYS A 49 0.67 11.22 11.83
N ASP A 50 1.84 11.82 11.99
CA ASP A 50 2.05 13.27 11.86
C ASP A 50 2.08 13.73 10.39
N GLU A 51 2.27 12.82 9.44
CA GLU A 51 2.33 13.13 8.01
C GLU A 51 1.21 12.41 7.26
N MET A 52 0.53 13.15 6.37
CA MET A 52 -0.45 12.57 5.47
C MET A 52 0.24 11.71 4.40
N LEU A 53 -0.33 10.54 4.12
CA LEU A 53 0.11 9.67 3.04
C LEU A 53 -0.22 10.25 1.66
N LEU A 54 -1.33 10.96 1.55
CA LEU A 54 -1.76 11.59 0.30
C LEU A 54 -2.34 12.97 0.57
N THR A 55 -1.74 14.00 -0.05
CA THR A 55 -2.26 15.37 -0.01
C THR A 55 -2.85 15.78 -1.37
N PRO A 56 -3.72 16.81 -1.42
CA PRO A 56 -4.21 17.36 -2.69
C PRO A 56 -3.09 17.78 -3.65
N THR A 57 -2.01 18.33 -3.12
CA THR A 57 -0.84 18.71 -3.90
C THR A 57 -0.12 17.52 -4.50
N MET A 58 0.06 16.44 -3.72
CA MET A 58 0.67 15.19 -4.20
C MET A 58 -0.15 14.59 -5.34
N LEU A 59 -1.47 14.48 -5.15
CA LEU A 59 -2.37 13.93 -6.16
C LEU A 59 -2.31 14.73 -7.46
N ASN A 60 -2.33 16.07 -7.38
CA ASN A 60 -2.18 16.93 -8.55
C ASN A 60 -0.82 16.74 -9.24
N ASN A 61 0.26 16.58 -8.47
CA ASN A 61 1.60 16.33 -9.01
C ASN A 61 1.70 14.98 -9.72
N TYR A 62 1.06 13.93 -9.20
CA TYR A 62 1.05 12.61 -9.85
C TYR A 62 0.36 12.68 -11.22
N VAL A 63 -0.74 13.40 -11.33
CA VAL A 63 -1.41 13.65 -12.62
C VAL A 63 -0.54 14.50 -13.55
N LYS A 64 0.02 15.60 -13.06
CA LYS A 64 0.87 16.51 -13.84
C LYS A 64 2.10 15.80 -14.41
N HIS A 65 2.72 14.93 -13.65
CA HIS A 65 3.90 14.18 -14.07
C HIS A 65 3.56 12.83 -14.77
N LYS A 66 2.30 12.63 -15.14
CA LYS A 66 1.82 11.44 -15.88
C LYS A 66 2.07 10.10 -15.16
N LEU A 67 2.18 10.14 -13.84
CA LEU A 67 2.24 8.94 -13.00
C LEU A 67 0.85 8.35 -12.78
N LEU A 68 -0.14 9.21 -12.82
CA LEU A 68 -1.55 8.87 -12.71
C LEU A 68 -2.29 9.47 -13.90
N GLN A 69 -3.22 8.74 -14.49
CA GLN A 69 -4.08 9.26 -15.54
C GLN A 69 -4.92 10.44 -15.01
N PRO A 70 -5.26 11.43 -15.86
CA PRO A 70 -6.16 12.49 -15.46
C PRO A 70 -7.54 11.95 -15.04
N PRO A 71 -8.18 12.54 -14.03
CA PRO A 71 -9.54 12.17 -13.65
C PRO A 71 -10.54 12.52 -14.75
N VAL A 72 -11.57 11.68 -14.92
CA VAL A 72 -12.67 11.93 -15.85
C VAL A 72 -13.76 12.69 -15.10
N ASN A 73 -14.19 13.84 -15.61
CA ASN A 73 -15.17 14.72 -14.97
C ASN A 73 -14.83 15.03 -13.48
N LYS A 74 -13.54 15.26 -13.20
CA LYS A 74 -12.99 15.50 -11.83
C LYS A 74 -13.13 14.32 -10.88
N LYS A 75 -13.42 13.12 -11.37
CA LYS A 75 -13.60 11.90 -10.58
C LYS A 75 -12.53 10.87 -10.93
N TYR A 76 -12.14 10.13 -9.92
CA TYR A 76 -11.14 9.07 -9.93
C TYR A 76 -11.84 7.71 -9.81
N ASP A 77 -11.58 6.81 -10.72
CA ASP A 77 -12.16 5.47 -10.75
C ASP A 77 -11.30 4.45 -9.98
N ARG A 78 -11.71 3.20 -10.03
CA ARG A 78 -11.05 2.07 -9.38
C ARG A 78 -9.58 1.91 -9.81
N ASN A 79 -9.28 2.11 -11.08
CA ASN A 79 -7.90 2.09 -11.57
C ASN A 79 -7.06 3.17 -10.89
N HIS A 80 -7.54 4.40 -10.81
CA HIS A 80 -6.85 5.46 -10.11
C HIS A 80 -6.58 5.12 -8.65
N LEU A 81 -7.56 4.51 -7.96
CA LEU A 81 -7.40 4.12 -6.55
C LEU A 81 -6.33 3.04 -6.39
N SER A 82 -6.32 2.01 -7.23
CA SER A 82 -5.30 0.96 -7.18
C SER A 82 -3.89 1.52 -7.37
N TYR A 83 -3.68 2.40 -8.33
CA TYR A 83 -2.39 3.08 -8.54
C TYR A 83 -1.99 3.94 -7.35
N LEU A 84 -2.93 4.70 -6.78
CA LEU A 84 -2.65 5.57 -5.63
C LEU A 84 -2.28 4.80 -4.39
N ILE A 85 -2.89 3.65 -4.13
CA ILE A 85 -2.54 2.77 -3.01
C ILE A 85 -1.08 2.31 -3.16
N VAL A 86 -0.71 1.78 -4.32
CA VAL A 86 0.67 1.34 -4.59
C VAL A 86 1.66 2.50 -4.47
N LEU A 87 1.34 3.66 -5.05
CA LEU A 87 2.15 4.88 -4.95
C LEU A 87 2.37 5.29 -3.50
N CYS A 88 1.31 5.36 -2.69
CA CYS A 88 1.38 5.77 -1.29
C CYS A 88 2.15 4.79 -0.41
N VAL A 89 2.09 3.49 -0.70
CA VAL A 89 2.88 2.48 0.00
C VAL A 89 4.36 2.60 -0.39
N PHE A 90 4.68 2.61 -1.68
CA PHE A 90 6.06 2.58 -2.14
C PHE A 90 6.82 3.90 -1.97
N LYS A 91 6.16 5.05 -2.00
CA LYS A 91 6.82 6.36 -1.79
C LYS A 91 7.51 6.50 -0.43
N GLN A 92 7.19 5.65 0.50
CA GLN A 92 7.85 5.62 1.80
C GLN A 92 9.32 5.22 1.70
N VAL A 93 9.71 4.50 0.65
CA VAL A 93 11.07 3.96 0.45
C VAL A 93 11.66 4.38 -0.88
N PHE A 94 10.86 4.45 -1.95
CA PHE A 94 11.32 4.66 -3.31
C PHE A 94 11.02 6.07 -3.79
N SER A 95 11.85 6.56 -4.71
CA SER A 95 11.58 7.79 -5.46
C SER A 95 10.39 7.59 -6.42
N ILE A 96 9.76 8.68 -6.80
CA ILE A 96 8.64 8.66 -7.76
C ILE A 96 9.05 8.03 -9.10
N SER A 97 10.29 8.29 -9.54
CA SER A 97 10.82 7.69 -10.78
C SER A 97 10.94 6.17 -10.68
N GLU A 98 11.48 5.66 -9.58
CA GLU A 98 11.58 4.20 -9.33
C GLU A 98 10.21 3.54 -9.27
N ILE A 99 9.24 4.17 -8.58
CA ILE A 99 7.86 3.67 -8.51
C ILE A 99 7.23 3.62 -9.89
N SER A 100 7.42 4.67 -10.70
CA SER A 100 6.92 4.69 -12.08
C SER A 100 7.45 3.52 -12.91
N GLU A 101 8.74 3.22 -12.80
CA GLU A 101 9.34 2.09 -13.53
C GLU A 101 8.83 0.74 -12.99
N LEU A 102 8.71 0.57 -11.66
CA LEU A 102 8.12 -0.64 -11.07
C LEU A 102 6.70 -0.88 -11.56
N ILE A 103 5.86 0.15 -11.59
CA ILE A 103 4.48 0.04 -12.08
C ILE A 103 4.47 -0.32 -13.56
N LYS A 104 5.26 0.35 -14.41
CA LYS A 104 5.33 0.05 -15.86
C LYS A 104 5.72 -1.39 -16.14
N ILE A 105 6.68 -1.94 -15.39
CA ILE A 105 7.10 -3.34 -15.52
C ILE A 105 5.91 -4.27 -15.24
N GLN A 106 5.14 -4.01 -14.19
CA GLN A 106 4.01 -4.85 -13.80
C GLN A 106 2.86 -4.79 -14.81
N ILE A 107 2.39 -3.60 -15.17
CA ILE A 107 1.27 -3.44 -16.12
C ILE A 107 1.63 -3.76 -17.56
N GLY A 108 2.93 -3.82 -17.89
CA GLY A 108 3.41 -4.34 -19.18
C GLY A 108 3.31 -5.86 -19.30
N THR A 109 3.16 -6.57 -18.17
CA THR A 109 3.14 -8.03 -18.10
C THR A 109 1.79 -8.58 -17.67
N TYR A 110 1.09 -7.87 -16.78
CA TYR A 110 -0.17 -8.30 -16.14
C TYR A 110 -1.25 -7.23 -16.29
N ASP A 111 -2.51 -7.65 -16.27
CA ASP A 111 -3.63 -6.72 -16.13
C ASP A 111 -3.57 -5.96 -14.81
N VAL A 112 -4.12 -4.76 -14.77
CA VAL A 112 -4.09 -3.88 -13.58
C VAL A 112 -4.68 -4.57 -12.35
N GLU A 113 -5.81 -5.27 -12.52
CA GLU A 113 -6.45 -6.02 -11.43
C GLU A 113 -5.54 -7.12 -10.89
N GLU A 114 -4.97 -7.94 -11.77
CA GLU A 114 -4.06 -9.03 -11.39
C GLU A 114 -2.80 -8.50 -10.68
N ALA A 115 -2.17 -7.48 -11.25
CA ALA A 115 -0.97 -6.87 -10.68
C ALA A 115 -1.24 -6.24 -9.30
N TYR A 116 -2.37 -5.56 -9.15
CA TYR A 116 -2.76 -4.92 -7.91
C TYR A 116 -3.13 -5.94 -6.83
N ASP A 117 -3.90 -6.97 -7.14
CA ASP A 117 -4.27 -8.01 -6.19
C ASP A 117 -3.05 -8.81 -5.73
N TYR A 118 -2.11 -9.10 -6.63
CA TYR A 118 -0.83 -9.69 -6.26
C TYR A 118 -0.05 -8.81 -5.27
N PHE A 119 0.05 -7.51 -5.53
CA PHE A 119 0.66 -6.56 -4.61
C PHE A 119 0.01 -6.59 -3.23
N CYS A 120 -1.34 -6.57 -3.15
CA CYS A 120 -2.07 -6.62 -1.89
C CYS A 120 -1.78 -7.89 -1.10
N ILE A 121 -1.78 -9.05 -1.76
CA ILE A 121 -1.51 -10.34 -1.13
C ILE A 121 -0.07 -10.40 -0.61
N GLU A 122 0.90 -9.97 -1.40
CA GLU A 122 2.31 -9.95 -0.98
C GLU A 122 2.54 -8.96 0.18
N LEU A 123 1.85 -7.82 0.20
CA LEU A 123 1.91 -6.87 1.30
C LEU A 123 1.43 -7.50 2.62
N GLU A 124 0.26 -8.12 2.63
CA GLU A 124 -0.29 -8.81 3.82
C GLU A 124 0.60 -9.97 4.28
N LYS A 125 1.09 -10.78 3.36
CA LYS A 125 2.00 -11.90 3.68
C LYS A 125 3.30 -11.41 4.28
N THR A 126 3.89 -10.36 3.72
CA THR A 126 5.14 -9.79 4.19
C THR A 126 4.98 -9.15 5.58
N ILE A 127 3.86 -8.47 5.83
CA ILE A 127 3.55 -7.95 7.16
C ILE A 127 3.50 -9.10 8.18
N LYS A 128 2.78 -10.17 7.88
CA LYS A 128 2.70 -11.35 8.76
C LYS A 128 4.07 -11.99 8.98
N PHE A 129 4.88 -12.11 7.92
CA PHE A 129 6.24 -12.66 8.02
C PHE A 129 7.14 -11.82 8.94
N VAL A 130 7.14 -10.49 8.77
CA VAL A 130 8.05 -9.59 9.52
C VAL A 130 7.60 -9.38 10.97
N PHE A 131 6.27 -9.31 11.23
CA PHE A 131 5.73 -9.00 12.55
C PHE A 131 5.31 -10.22 13.38
N ALA A 132 5.11 -11.39 12.79
CA ALA A 132 4.81 -12.60 13.54
C ALA A 132 6.10 -13.20 14.10
N SER A 133 6.13 -13.48 15.40
CA SER A 133 7.29 -14.04 16.12
C SER A 133 7.75 -15.41 15.60
N ASN A 134 6.96 -16.07 14.75
CA ASN A 134 7.18 -17.44 14.27
C ASN A 134 7.47 -17.54 12.77
N GLY A 135 7.93 -16.49 12.13
CA GLY A 135 8.36 -16.51 10.73
C GLY A 135 7.33 -17.15 9.79
N GLY A 136 6.47 -16.37 9.17
CA GLY A 136 5.60 -16.88 8.11
C GLY A 136 6.44 -17.43 6.94
N SER A 137 5.84 -18.24 6.07
CA SER A 137 6.49 -18.76 4.88
C SER A 137 6.88 -17.61 3.93
N GLU A 138 8.15 -17.53 3.55
CA GLU A 138 8.66 -16.60 2.53
C GLU A 138 8.23 -16.95 1.09
N GLN A 139 7.37 -17.95 0.92
CA GLN A 139 6.96 -18.38 -0.41
C GLN A 139 6.09 -17.32 -1.11
N SER A 140 6.42 -17.04 -2.37
CA SER A 140 5.62 -16.18 -3.23
C SER A 140 4.19 -16.68 -3.35
N SER A 141 3.22 -15.76 -3.40
CA SER A 141 1.83 -16.09 -3.74
C SER A 141 1.60 -16.15 -5.25
N ALA A 142 2.60 -15.82 -6.07
CA ALA A 142 2.48 -15.90 -7.51
C ALA A 142 2.24 -17.36 -7.96
N GLN A 143 1.30 -17.56 -8.87
CA GLN A 143 1.07 -18.86 -9.50
C GLN A 143 2.31 -19.35 -10.24
N LYS A 144 3.08 -18.41 -10.82
CA LYS A 144 4.38 -18.62 -11.45
C LYS A 144 5.34 -17.56 -10.97
N VAL A 145 6.46 -17.97 -10.38
CA VAL A 145 7.51 -17.05 -9.98
C VAL A 145 8.20 -16.50 -11.23
N THR A 146 8.12 -15.19 -11.41
CA THR A 146 8.75 -14.45 -12.50
C THR A 146 9.67 -13.37 -11.91
N ARG A 147 10.53 -12.78 -12.76
CA ARG A 147 11.37 -11.65 -12.35
C ARG A 147 10.52 -10.46 -11.88
N GLU A 148 9.41 -10.22 -12.54
CA GLU A 148 8.46 -9.15 -12.22
C GLU A 148 7.82 -9.39 -10.84
N SER A 149 7.37 -10.61 -10.55
CA SER A 149 6.81 -10.95 -9.24
C SER A 149 7.85 -10.83 -8.11
N GLU A 150 9.10 -11.20 -8.34
CA GLU A 150 10.19 -11.05 -7.37
C GLU A 150 10.54 -9.58 -7.11
N LEU A 151 10.43 -8.71 -8.12
CA LEU A 151 10.59 -7.26 -7.93
C LEU A 151 9.54 -6.68 -6.99
N VAL A 152 8.27 -7.05 -7.15
CA VAL A 152 7.18 -6.62 -6.25
C VAL A 152 7.45 -7.10 -4.82
N ARG A 153 7.80 -8.37 -4.64
CA ARG A 153 8.13 -8.92 -3.32
C ARG A 153 9.26 -8.15 -2.65
N SER A 154 10.34 -7.89 -3.37
CA SER A 154 11.49 -7.14 -2.86
C SER A 154 11.13 -5.70 -2.48
N ALA A 155 10.32 -5.03 -3.29
CA ALA A 155 9.84 -3.69 -3.02
C ALA A 155 8.91 -3.66 -1.79
N VAL A 156 7.98 -4.59 -1.69
CA VAL A 156 7.07 -4.73 -0.54
C VAL A 156 7.85 -5.01 0.74
N LEU A 157 8.82 -5.94 0.69
CA LEU A 157 9.67 -6.27 1.85
C LEU A 157 10.44 -5.04 2.34
N SER A 158 10.93 -4.21 1.44
CA SER A 158 11.64 -2.96 1.80
C SER A 158 10.74 -1.99 2.56
N VAL A 159 9.48 -1.84 2.14
CA VAL A 159 8.49 -1.00 2.84
C VAL A 159 8.16 -1.58 4.20
N VAL A 160 7.83 -2.87 4.29
CA VAL A 160 7.43 -3.50 5.56
C VAL A 160 8.56 -3.49 6.57
N ASN A 161 9.81 -3.69 6.15
CA ASN A 161 10.97 -3.55 7.02
C ASN A 161 11.14 -2.12 7.55
N LYS A 162 10.87 -1.10 6.73
CA LYS A 162 10.84 0.29 7.21
C LYS A 162 9.74 0.52 8.25
N VAL A 163 8.53 0.03 8.00
CA VAL A 163 7.40 0.10 8.95
C VAL A 163 7.77 -0.57 10.28
N TYR A 164 8.40 -1.75 10.23
CA TYR A 164 8.88 -2.46 11.41
C TYR A 164 9.89 -1.64 12.23
N ILE A 165 10.88 -1.03 11.56
CA ILE A 165 11.87 -0.18 12.23
C ILE A 165 11.21 1.04 12.87
N GLN A 166 10.28 1.70 12.17
CA GLN A 166 9.54 2.85 12.69
C GLN A 166 8.70 2.46 13.92
N TYR A 167 8.03 1.31 13.88
CA TYR A 167 7.29 0.76 15.00
C TYR A 167 8.21 0.56 16.22
N TYR A 168 9.32 -0.14 16.05
CA TYR A 168 10.26 -0.44 17.12
C TYR A 168 10.86 0.83 17.77
N LEU A 169 11.23 1.80 16.93
CA LEU A 169 11.76 3.08 17.43
C LEU A 169 10.71 3.90 18.19
N LYS A 170 9.44 3.81 17.81
CA LYS A 170 8.33 4.45 18.50
C LYS A 170 8.05 3.81 19.85
N GLU A 171 8.01 2.49 19.92
CA GLU A 171 7.87 1.75 21.19
C GLU A 171 8.98 2.11 22.18
N ARG A 172 10.22 2.17 21.71
CA ARG A 172 11.36 2.53 22.56
C ARG A 172 11.28 3.95 23.14
N LYS A 173 10.65 4.89 22.44
CA LYS A 173 10.47 6.26 22.94
C LYS A 173 9.35 6.36 23.98
N ASN A 174 8.42 5.40 23.98
CA ASN A 174 7.27 5.35 24.89
C ASN A 174 7.54 4.48 26.15
N SER A 175 8.66 3.77 26.18
CA SER A 175 9.17 2.97 27.31
C SER A 175 10.15 3.76 28.15
#